data_2b03ccba7787dd7fc2d67fd1c72f0716
#
_entry.id   2b03ccba7787dd7fc2d67fd1c72f0716
#
_cell.length_a   1.000
_cell.length_b   1.000
_cell.length_c   1.000
_cell.angle_alpha   90.00
_cell.angle_beta   90.00
_cell.angle_gamma   90.00
#
_symmetry.space_group_name_H-M   'P 1'
#
loop_
_entity.id
_entity.type
_entity.pdbx_description
1 polymer ?
#
loop_
_entity_poly.entity_id
_entity_poly.type
_entity_poly.pdbx_seq_one_letter_code
_entity_poly.pdbx_strand_id
1 'polypeptide(L)'
;AIGERYEGILKAACDVIARRGFHQASIREIARAAGLSLAGLYHYVGGKDELLFLVLDRSLDRLIDELDLALAEARTPELRLLALIRTHLGFGFRHAAALKIINRDWELVSGPRRDEISAKRQSYLTRGLAVLREIDPHGRSGDELLSATNLLLGMLNGIATRPFLRSPEDARTLAAEVGALFLYGFLEATPRSTDLQAADIRRP
;
A
#
# COMPACT_ATOMS: atom_id res chain seq x y z
N ALA A 1 6.78 -0.05 28.33
CA ALA A 1 5.82 0.92 28.92
C ALA A 1 5.60 2.18 28.04
N ILE A 2 6.62 3.04 27.76
CA ILE A 2 6.41 4.27 26.94
C ILE A 2 6.17 3.92 25.46
N GLY A 3 6.95 3.01 24.90
CA GLY A 3 6.81 2.59 23.50
C GLY A 3 5.46 1.93 23.21
N GLU A 4 5.00 1.05 24.07
CA GLU A 4 3.69 0.38 23.94
C GLU A 4 2.53 1.39 24.00
N ARG A 5 2.66 2.41 24.84
CA ARG A 5 1.67 3.48 24.96
C ARG A 5 1.59 4.30 23.67
N TYR A 6 2.76 4.63 23.11
CA TYR A 6 2.88 5.37 21.87
C TYR A 6 2.28 4.57 20.69
N GLU A 7 2.60 3.28 20.56
CA GLU A 7 2.00 2.40 19.52
C GLU A 7 0.46 2.30 19.71
N GLY A 8 -0.03 2.27 20.93
CA GLY A 8 -1.47 2.31 21.23
C GLY A 8 -2.15 3.60 20.73
N ILE A 9 -1.47 4.74 20.86
CA ILE A 9 -1.95 6.03 20.36
C ILE A 9 -2.00 6.02 18.82
N LEU A 10 -0.95 5.56 18.16
CA LEU A 10 -0.91 5.48 16.70
C LEU A 10 -1.97 4.53 16.16
N LYS A 11 -2.19 3.40 16.82
CA LYS A 11 -3.26 2.46 16.47
C LYS A 11 -4.63 3.11 16.61
N ALA A 12 -4.91 3.79 17.70
CA ALA A 12 -6.18 4.51 17.92
C ALA A 12 -6.40 5.60 16.88
N ALA A 13 -5.35 6.37 16.55
CA ALA A 13 -5.38 7.39 15.50
C ALA A 13 -5.68 6.78 14.13
N CYS A 14 -4.98 5.68 13.80
CA CYS A 14 -5.20 4.94 12.57
C CYS A 14 -6.65 4.48 12.43
N ASP A 15 -7.20 3.83 13.44
CA ASP A 15 -8.57 3.29 13.43
C ASP A 15 -9.63 4.41 13.31
N VAL A 16 -9.46 5.53 14.03
CA VAL A 16 -10.38 6.68 13.97
C VAL A 16 -10.31 7.37 12.60
N ILE A 17 -9.10 7.65 12.10
CA ILE A 17 -8.91 8.31 10.81
C ILE A 17 -9.41 7.43 9.65
N ALA A 18 -9.13 6.13 9.67
CA ALA A 18 -9.59 5.20 8.63
C ALA A 18 -11.13 5.13 8.57
N ARG A 19 -11.79 5.17 9.71
CA ARG A 19 -13.27 5.09 9.82
C ARG A 19 -13.95 6.40 9.44
N ARG A 20 -13.48 7.54 9.97
CA ARG A 20 -14.13 8.85 9.80
C ARG A 20 -13.64 9.63 8.60
N GLY A 21 -12.45 9.36 8.13
CA GLY A 21 -11.67 10.26 7.28
C GLY A 21 -10.91 11.31 8.11
N PHE A 22 -9.78 11.76 7.60
CA PHE A 22 -8.91 12.69 8.32
C PHE A 22 -9.65 13.97 8.77
N HIS A 23 -10.42 14.60 7.87
CA HIS A 23 -11.07 15.88 8.19
C HIS A 23 -12.12 15.77 9.30
N GLN A 24 -12.88 14.68 9.33
CA GLN A 24 -13.95 14.46 10.32
C GLN A 24 -13.43 13.84 11.63
N ALA A 25 -12.28 13.19 11.61
CA ALA A 25 -11.64 12.66 12.82
C ALA A 25 -11.24 13.80 13.75
N SER A 26 -11.70 13.77 15.01
CA SER A 26 -11.29 14.77 15.98
C SER A 26 -10.17 14.26 16.90
N ILE A 27 -9.26 15.16 17.29
CA ILE A 27 -8.18 14.84 18.23
C ILE A 27 -8.73 14.34 19.57
N ARG A 28 -9.91 14.82 20.00
CA ARG A 28 -10.61 14.37 21.21
C ARG A 28 -11.12 12.92 21.08
N GLU A 29 -11.60 12.55 19.90
CA GLU A 29 -12.04 11.17 19.61
C GLU A 29 -10.84 10.22 19.64
N ILE A 30 -9.71 10.64 19.08
CA ILE A 30 -8.45 9.88 19.11
C ILE A 30 -7.96 9.71 20.54
N ALA A 31 -7.93 10.78 21.35
CA ALA A 31 -7.52 10.69 22.75
C ALA A 31 -8.39 9.68 23.52
N ARG A 32 -9.72 9.76 23.35
CA ARG A 32 -10.65 8.83 24.00
C ARG A 32 -10.40 7.39 23.55
N ALA A 33 -10.21 7.16 22.24
CA ALA A 33 -9.94 5.83 21.69
C ALA A 33 -8.60 5.26 22.20
N ALA A 34 -7.61 6.12 22.48
CA ALA A 34 -6.33 5.74 23.10
C ALA A 34 -6.40 5.59 24.63
N GLY A 35 -7.56 5.83 25.27
CA GLY A 35 -7.70 5.79 26.71
C GLY A 35 -6.96 6.93 27.42
N LEU A 36 -6.89 8.12 26.80
CA LEU A 36 -6.20 9.29 27.30
C LEU A 36 -7.15 10.48 27.44
N SER A 37 -6.79 11.38 28.37
CA SER A 37 -7.32 12.75 28.32
C SER A 37 -6.73 13.50 27.12
N LEU A 38 -7.39 14.57 26.69
CA LEU A 38 -6.85 15.42 25.60
C LEU A 38 -5.48 15.99 25.96
N ALA A 39 -5.30 16.46 27.20
CA ALA A 39 -4.02 16.95 27.70
C ALA A 39 -2.96 15.83 27.70
N GLY A 40 -3.34 14.60 28.11
CA GLY A 40 -2.47 13.43 28.07
C GLY A 40 -2.00 13.08 26.66
N LEU A 41 -2.86 13.21 25.64
CA LEU A 41 -2.46 12.98 24.25
C LEU A 41 -1.45 14.04 23.76
N TYR A 42 -1.63 15.31 24.12
CA TYR A 42 -0.71 16.37 23.73
C TYR A 42 0.71 16.27 24.35
N HIS A 43 0.91 15.42 25.35
CA HIS A 43 2.25 15.07 25.81
C HIS A 43 3.03 14.17 24.83
N TYR A 44 2.33 13.49 23.92
CA TYR A 44 2.93 12.57 22.96
C TYR A 44 3.02 13.14 21.55
N VAL A 45 2.08 14.02 21.17
CA VAL A 45 1.95 14.53 19.80
C VAL A 45 1.49 15.99 19.79
N GLY A 46 1.95 16.75 18.84
CA GLY A 46 1.60 18.18 18.69
C GLY A 46 0.21 18.41 18.10
N GLY A 47 -0.43 17.38 17.51
CA GLY A 47 -1.76 17.54 16.93
C GLY A 47 -2.15 16.43 15.95
N LYS A 48 -3.29 16.64 15.29
CA LYS A 48 -3.88 15.67 14.37
C LYS A 48 -3.05 15.47 13.10
N ASP A 49 -2.45 16.54 12.57
CA ASP A 49 -1.59 16.50 11.38
C ASP A 49 -0.33 15.67 11.65
N GLU A 50 0.25 15.82 12.83
CA GLU A 50 1.39 15.00 13.25
C GLU A 50 0.99 13.54 13.41
N LEU A 51 -0.18 13.25 13.98
CA LEU A 51 -0.69 11.87 14.06
C LEU A 51 -0.88 11.25 12.69
N LEU A 52 -1.42 11.98 11.70
CA LEU A 52 -1.54 11.48 10.34
C LEU A 52 -0.17 11.14 9.76
N PHE A 53 0.80 12.05 9.90
CA PHE A 53 2.16 11.82 9.44
C PHE A 53 2.75 10.55 10.08
N LEU A 54 2.69 10.43 11.41
CA LEU A 54 3.26 9.30 12.15
C LEU A 54 2.59 7.96 11.81
N VAL A 55 1.27 7.96 11.60
CA VAL A 55 0.53 6.76 11.15
C VAL A 55 0.99 6.34 9.76
N LEU A 56 1.11 7.29 8.83
CA LEU A 56 1.59 7.03 7.46
C LEU A 56 3.04 6.54 7.45
N ASP A 57 3.91 7.25 8.17
CA ASP A 57 5.33 6.97 8.28
C ASP A 57 5.58 5.54 8.76
N ARG A 58 5.03 5.19 9.91
CA ARG A 58 5.14 3.85 10.50
C ARG A 58 4.52 2.75 9.64
N SER A 59 3.38 3.04 9.00
CA SER A 59 2.69 2.04 8.18
C SER A 59 3.44 1.76 6.89
N LEU A 60 4.04 2.77 6.28
CA LEU A 60 4.88 2.61 5.09
C LEU A 60 6.18 1.88 5.41
N ASP A 61 6.86 2.23 6.51
CA ASP A 61 8.05 1.49 6.94
C ASP A 61 7.74 0.00 7.12
N ARG A 62 6.68 -0.32 7.87
CA ARG A 62 6.27 -1.72 8.06
C ARG A 62 5.98 -2.43 6.74
N LEU A 63 5.25 -1.79 5.82
CA LEU A 63 4.95 -2.38 4.52
C LEU A 63 6.22 -2.62 3.69
N ILE A 64 7.16 -1.69 3.72
CA ILE A 64 8.44 -1.78 3.02
C ILE A 64 9.30 -2.88 3.63
N ASP A 65 9.43 -2.92 4.95
CA ASP A 65 10.23 -3.92 5.67
C ASP A 65 9.70 -5.34 5.43
N GLU A 66 8.38 -5.54 5.49
CA GLU A 66 7.75 -6.83 5.19
C GLU A 66 8.01 -7.26 3.75
N LEU A 67 7.99 -6.31 2.80
CA LEU A 67 8.31 -6.60 1.39
C LEU A 67 9.79 -6.96 1.22
N ASP A 68 10.69 -6.19 1.81
CA ASP A 68 12.13 -6.44 1.70
C ASP A 68 12.51 -7.82 2.24
N LEU A 69 11.94 -8.21 3.38
CA LEU A 69 12.13 -9.56 3.94
C LEU A 69 11.62 -10.64 2.99
N ALA A 70 10.41 -10.48 2.45
CA ALA A 70 9.81 -11.45 1.53
C ALA A 70 10.60 -11.57 0.22
N LEU A 71 11.11 -10.45 -0.31
CA LEU A 71 11.94 -10.44 -1.52
C LEU A 71 13.30 -11.08 -1.31
N ALA A 72 13.89 -10.94 -0.10
CA ALA A 72 15.17 -11.57 0.23
C ALA A 72 15.07 -13.11 0.27
N GLU A 73 13.93 -13.66 0.63
CA GLU A 73 13.67 -15.10 0.66
C GLU A 73 13.34 -15.69 -0.72
N ALA A 74 12.82 -14.86 -1.64
CA ALA A 74 12.38 -15.29 -2.96
C ALA A 74 13.57 -15.42 -3.94
N ARG A 75 13.79 -16.66 -4.43
CA ARG A 75 14.98 -17.02 -5.22
C ARG A 75 14.83 -16.89 -6.73
N THR A 76 13.60 -16.78 -7.24
CA THR A 76 13.32 -16.59 -8.68
C THR A 76 12.49 -15.34 -8.93
N PRO A 77 12.56 -14.76 -10.14
CA PRO A 77 11.75 -13.59 -10.49
C PRO A 77 10.25 -13.81 -10.25
N GLU A 78 9.73 -14.99 -10.58
CA GLU A 78 8.31 -15.35 -10.39
C GLU A 78 7.95 -15.40 -8.90
N LEU A 79 8.82 -15.99 -8.07
CA LEU A 79 8.62 -16.01 -6.62
C LEU A 79 8.71 -14.60 -6.02
N ARG A 80 9.54 -13.72 -6.56
CA ARG A 80 9.62 -12.31 -6.14
C ARG A 80 8.33 -11.54 -6.48
N LEU A 81 7.75 -11.77 -7.65
CA LEU A 81 6.44 -11.21 -7.99
C LEU A 81 5.36 -11.74 -7.04
N LEU A 82 5.34 -13.03 -6.78
CA LEU A 82 4.37 -13.63 -5.86
C LEU A 82 4.57 -13.11 -4.42
N ALA A 83 5.82 -12.89 -3.99
CA ALA A 83 6.15 -12.27 -2.70
C ALA A 83 5.61 -10.84 -2.60
N LEU A 84 5.80 -10.00 -3.63
CA LEU A 84 5.23 -8.66 -3.69
C LEU A 84 3.69 -8.69 -3.54
N ILE A 85 3.01 -9.53 -4.31
CA ILE A 85 1.55 -9.66 -4.29
C ILE A 85 1.07 -10.15 -2.91
N ARG A 86 1.68 -11.21 -2.37
CA ARG A 86 1.33 -11.79 -1.06
C ARG A 86 1.55 -10.81 0.08
N THR A 87 2.66 -10.09 0.06
CA THR A 87 2.97 -9.08 1.10
C THR A 87 1.95 -7.97 1.07
N HIS A 88 1.63 -7.43 -0.11
CA HIS A 88 0.66 -6.35 -0.24
C HIS A 88 -0.75 -6.74 0.23
N LEU A 89 -1.27 -7.88 -0.25
CA LEU A 89 -2.60 -8.37 0.16
C LEU A 89 -2.61 -8.81 1.62
N GLY A 90 -1.56 -9.46 2.10
CA GLY A 90 -1.41 -9.83 3.50
C GLY A 90 -1.34 -8.61 4.43
N PHE A 91 -0.64 -7.56 4.04
CA PHE A 91 -0.62 -6.29 4.76
C PHE A 91 -2.03 -5.67 4.79
N GLY A 92 -2.71 -5.63 3.65
CA GLY A 92 -4.09 -5.13 3.58
C GLY A 92 -5.05 -5.91 4.49
N PHE A 93 -4.89 -7.23 4.57
CA PHE A 93 -5.67 -8.06 5.49
C PHE A 93 -5.39 -7.73 6.97
N ARG A 94 -4.11 -7.65 7.36
CA ARG A 94 -3.74 -7.40 8.76
C ARG A 94 -3.89 -5.95 9.20
N HIS A 95 -3.71 -5.00 8.27
CA HIS A 95 -3.60 -3.57 8.52
C HIS A 95 -4.51 -2.74 7.59
N ALA A 96 -5.76 -3.20 7.39
CA ALA A 96 -6.72 -2.58 6.47
C ALA A 96 -6.92 -1.07 6.70
N ALA A 97 -6.96 -0.65 7.98
CA ALA A 97 -7.06 0.77 8.35
C ALA A 97 -5.84 1.58 7.85
N ALA A 98 -4.64 1.04 8.05
CA ALA A 98 -3.40 1.68 7.63
C ALA A 98 -3.31 1.79 6.11
N LEU A 99 -3.59 0.70 5.38
CA LEU A 99 -3.56 0.70 3.92
C LEU A 99 -4.60 1.68 3.33
N LYS A 100 -5.77 1.78 3.95
CA LYS A 100 -6.79 2.76 3.56
C LYS A 100 -6.29 4.20 3.69
N ILE A 101 -5.58 4.52 4.77
CA ILE A 101 -5.00 5.86 5.01
C ILE A 101 -3.85 6.12 4.02
N ILE A 102 -2.96 5.14 3.79
CA ILE A 102 -1.87 5.22 2.81
C ILE A 102 -2.40 5.58 1.42
N ASN A 103 -3.54 5.01 1.03
CA ASN A 103 -4.11 5.21 -0.31
C ASN A 103 -4.94 6.49 -0.43
N ARG A 104 -5.59 6.94 0.65
CA ARG A 104 -6.55 8.04 0.61
C ARG A 104 -6.00 9.37 1.14
N ASP A 105 -5.28 9.33 2.26
CA ASP A 105 -5.04 10.52 3.08
C ASP A 105 -3.59 11.04 3.01
N TRP A 106 -2.69 10.37 2.32
CA TRP A 106 -1.27 10.75 2.26
C TRP A 106 -1.03 12.15 1.68
N GLU A 107 -1.87 12.60 0.75
CA GLU A 107 -1.77 13.93 0.13
C GLU A 107 -2.14 15.06 1.08
N LEU A 108 -2.80 14.73 2.20
CA LEU A 108 -3.18 15.69 3.22
C LEU A 108 -2.00 16.10 4.14
N VAL A 109 -0.91 15.33 4.11
CA VAL A 109 0.34 15.72 4.76
C VAL A 109 0.96 16.88 3.99
N SER A 110 1.48 17.88 4.68
CA SER A 110 2.05 19.10 4.09
C SER A 110 3.50 19.35 4.54
N GLY A 111 4.17 20.26 3.84
CA GLY A 111 5.54 20.67 4.14
C GLY A 111 6.56 19.53 4.00
N PRO A 112 7.71 19.59 4.68
CA PRO A 112 8.79 18.59 4.57
C PRO A 112 8.34 17.17 4.86
N ARG A 113 7.36 16.98 5.76
CA ARG A 113 6.78 15.67 6.08
C ARG A 113 6.09 15.01 4.87
N ARG A 114 5.54 15.81 3.96
CA ARG A 114 4.98 15.30 2.71
C ARG A 114 6.06 14.68 1.83
N ASP A 115 7.22 15.29 1.74
CA ASP A 115 8.33 14.80 0.94
C ASP A 115 8.84 13.47 1.50
N GLU A 116 8.90 13.32 2.82
CA GLU A 116 9.26 12.07 3.49
C GLU A 116 8.26 10.94 3.15
N ILE A 117 6.96 11.20 3.25
CA ILE A 117 5.93 10.21 2.89
C ILE A 117 5.98 9.88 1.40
N SER A 118 6.14 10.89 0.53
CA SER A 118 6.27 10.70 -0.91
C SER A 118 7.48 9.84 -1.26
N ALA A 119 8.63 10.08 -0.62
CA ALA A 119 9.85 9.29 -0.81
C ALA A 119 9.65 7.81 -0.43
N LYS A 120 8.97 7.52 0.68
CA LYS A 120 8.65 6.14 1.08
C LYS A 120 7.69 5.47 0.09
N ARG A 121 6.67 6.16 -0.38
CA ARG A 121 5.76 5.65 -1.41
C ARG A 121 6.49 5.35 -2.72
N GLN A 122 7.37 6.27 -3.14
CA GLN A 122 8.23 6.07 -4.31
C GLN A 122 9.18 4.89 -4.12
N SER A 123 9.74 4.72 -2.92
CA SER A 123 10.60 3.60 -2.56
C SER A 123 9.86 2.24 -2.70
N TYR A 124 8.60 2.17 -2.27
CA TYR A 124 7.77 0.98 -2.45
C TYR A 124 7.49 0.70 -3.94
N LEU A 125 7.11 1.73 -4.72
CA LEU A 125 6.90 1.62 -6.16
C LEU A 125 8.16 1.14 -6.89
N THR A 126 9.34 1.66 -6.53
CA THR A 126 10.62 1.27 -7.12
C THR A 126 10.94 -0.21 -6.90
N ARG A 127 10.57 -0.78 -5.75
CA ARG A 127 10.71 -2.23 -5.49
C ARG A 127 9.80 -3.05 -6.43
N GLY A 128 8.56 -2.63 -6.60
CA GLY A 128 7.66 -3.27 -7.56
C GLY A 128 8.19 -3.20 -8.98
N LEU A 129 8.71 -2.04 -9.40
CA LEU A 129 9.34 -1.84 -10.70
C LEU A 129 10.56 -2.74 -10.91
N ALA A 130 11.41 -2.91 -9.89
CA ALA A 130 12.55 -3.80 -9.94
C ALA A 130 12.12 -5.26 -10.14
N VAL A 131 11.09 -5.70 -9.42
CA VAL A 131 10.52 -7.06 -9.56
C VAL A 131 9.99 -7.29 -10.98
N LEU A 132 9.26 -6.33 -11.55
CA LEU A 132 8.73 -6.49 -12.92
C LEU A 132 9.83 -6.45 -13.97
N ARG A 133 10.90 -5.69 -13.75
CA ARG A 133 12.07 -5.67 -14.65
C ARG A 133 12.79 -7.01 -14.68
N GLU A 134 12.92 -7.69 -13.54
CA GLU A 134 13.57 -9.00 -13.47
C GLU A 134 12.79 -10.10 -14.19
N ILE A 135 11.45 -9.99 -14.25
CA ILE A 135 10.60 -11.00 -14.85
C ILE A 135 10.24 -10.69 -16.31
N ASP A 136 10.58 -9.51 -16.82
CA ASP A 136 10.23 -9.07 -18.16
C ASP A 136 11.05 -9.78 -19.24
N PRO A 137 10.44 -10.63 -20.10
CA PRO A 137 11.15 -11.36 -21.15
C PRO A 137 11.32 -10.55 -22.43
N HIS A 138 10.68 -9.38 -22.54
CA HIS A 138 10.56 -8.62 -23.78
C HIS A 138 11.42 -7.35 -23.82
N GLY A 139 12.10 -6.99 -22.71
CA GLY A 139 12.92 -5.78 -22.63
C GLY A 139 12.09 -4.50 -22.75
N ARG A 140 10.95 -4.45 -22.09
CA ARG A 140 10.07 -3.27 -22.07
C ARG A 140 10.80 -2.03 -21.59
N SER A 141 10.42 -0.88 -22.12
CA SER A 141 10.93 0.42 -21.68
C SER A 141 10.60 0.70 -20.22
N GLY A 142 11.34 1.62 -19.61
CA GLY A 142 11.07 2.05 -18.23
C GLY A 142 9.64 2.55 -18.02
N ASP A 143 9.07 3.25 -18.99
CA ASP A 143 7.70 3.77 -18.93
C ASP A 143 6.65 2.66 -19.01
N GLU A 144 6.85 1.65 -19.84
CA GLU A 144 5.97 0.48 -19.93
C GLU A 144 6.00 -0.33 -18.64
N LEU A 145 7.19 -0.54 -18.05
CA LEU A 145 7.34 -1.22 -16.77
C LEU A 145 6.72 -0.43 -15.61
N LEU A 146 6.89 0.90 -15.62
CA LEU A 146 6.26 1.77 -14.62
C LEU A 146 4.73 1.73 -14.73
N SER A 147 4.19 1.75 -15.95
CA SER A 147 2.76 1.60 -16.20
C SER A 147 2.24 0.26 -15.68
N ALA A 148 2.92 -0.84 -16.00
CA ALA A 148 2.56 -2.18 -15.53
C ALA A 148 2.62 -2.28 -13.99
N THR A 149 3.64 -1.66 -13.37
CA THR A 149 3.77 -1.63 -11.91
C THR A 149 2.61 -0.87 -11.25
N ASN A 150 2.24 0.29 -11.80
CA ASN A 150 1.11 1.06 -11.30
C ASN A 150 -0.22 0.33 -11.48
N LEU A 151 -0.41 -0.39 -12.58
CA LEU A 151 -1.60 -1.23 -12.81
C LEU A 151 -1.67 -2.36 -11.78
N LEU A 152 -0.56 -3.07 -11.53
CA LEU A 152 -0.49 -4.12 -10.53
C LEU A 152 -0.81 -3.56 -9.13
N LEU A 153 -0.12 -2.51 -8.70
CA LEU A 153 -0.34 -1.93 -7.37
C LEU A 153 -1.74 -1.33 -7.23
N GLY A 154 -2.29 -0.72 -8.29
CA GLY A 154 -3.68 -0.23 -8.32
C GLY A 154 -4.69 -1.35 -8.14
N MET A 155 -4.50 -2.48 -8.82
CA MET A 155 -5.31 -3.68 -8.65
C MET A 155 -5.22 -4.24 -7.22
N LEU A 156 -4.01 -4.37 -6.68
CA LEU A 156 -3.77 -4.86 -5.32
C LEU A 156 -4.41 -3.94 -4.27
N ASN A 157 -4.28 -2.63 -4.42
CA ASN A 157 -4.93 -1.64 -3.56
C ASN A 157 -6.46 -1.76 -3.60
N GLY A 158 -7.03 -1.92 -4.80
CA GLY A 158 -8.47 -2.11 -4.97
C GLY A 158 -9.00 -3.38 -4.30
N ILE A 159 -8.23 -4.46 -4.36
CA ILE A 159 -8.56 -5.75 -3.73
C ILE A 159 -8.42 -5.67 -2.21
N ALA A 160 -7.27 -5.20 -1.72
CA ALA A 160 -6.92 -5.20 -0.31
C ALA A 160 -7.81 -4.30 0.57
N THR A 161 -8.50 -3.34 -0.03
CA THR A 161 -9.44 -2.45 0.68
C THR A 161 -10.87 -2.97 0.70
N ARG A 162 -11.15 -4.12 0.08
CA ARG A 162 -12.50 -4.68 0.00
C ARG A 162 -12.73 -5.81 1.01
N PRO A 163 -14.00 -6.09 1.39
CA PRO A 163 -14.34 -7.11 2.40
C PRO A 163 -14.18 -8.57 1.91
N PHE A 164 -13.42 -8.79 0.84
CA PHE A 164 -13.15 -10.16 0.33
C PHE A 164 -12.13 -10.91 1.17
N LEU A 165 -11.18 -10.19 1.77
CA LEU A 165 -10.13 -10.77 2.60
C LEU A 165 -10.68 -11.01 4.02
N ARG A 166 -11.31 -12.16 4.22
CA ARG A 166 -11.88 -12.56 5.52
C ARG A 166 -10.93 -13.42 6.35
N SER A 167 -9.97 -14.06 5.68
CA SER A 167 -9.00 -14.94 6.31
C SER A 167 -7.60 -14.80 5.67
N PRO A 168 -6.53 -15.24 6.36
CA PRO A 168 -5.20 -15.33 5.75
C PRO A 168 -5.18 -16.26 4.53
N GLU A 169 -6.06 -17.26 4.49
CA GLU A 169 -6.20 -18.20 3.36
C GLU A 169 -6.75 -17.48 2.13
N ASP A 170 -7.79 -16.65 2.30
CA ASP A 170 -8.34 -15.84 1.20
C ASP A 170 -7.24 -14.96 0.58
N ALA A 171 -6.41 -14.34 1.42
CA ALA A 171 -5.30 -13.51 0.94
C ALA A 171 -4.26 -14.33 0.15
N ARG A 172 -3.97 -15.58 0.57
CA ARG A 172 -3.05 -16.47 -0.15
C ARG A 172 -3.62 -16.95 -1.48
N THR A 173 -4.87 -17.39 -1.48
CA THR A 173 -5.57 -17.85 -2.68
C THR A 173 -5.68 -16.75 -3.71
N LEU A 174 -6.12 -15.58 -3.28
CA LEU A 174 -6.25 -14.41 -4.15
C LEU A 174 -4.89 -13.91 -4.67
N ALA A 175 -3.83 -14.02 -3.87
CA ALA A 175 -2.48 -13.69 -4.32
C ALA A 175 -2.01 -14.63 -5.44
N ALA A 176 -2.34 -15.90 -5.37
CA ALA A 176 -2.02 -16.86 -6.42
C ALA A 176 -2.82 -16.58 -7.71
N GLU A 177 -4.12 -16.28 -7.58
CA GLU A 177 -4.99 -15.93 -8.71
C GLU A 177 -4.52 -14.64 -9.40
N VAL A 178 -4.26 -13.57 -8.63
CA VAL A 178 -3.74 -12.30 -9.17
C VAL A 178 -2.38 -12.51 -9.81
N GLY A 179 -1.50 -13.30 -9.18
CA GLY A 179 -0.18 -13.62 -9.71
C GLY A 179 -0.28 -14.35 -11.05
N ALA A 180 -1.12 -15.36 -11.15
CA ALA A 180 -1.34 -16.09 -12.38
C ALA A 180 -1.92 -15.17 -13.48
N LEU A 181 -2.97 -14.42 -13.17
CA LEU A 181 -3.61 -13.49 -14.12
C LEU A 181 -2.61 -12.44 -14.63
N PHE A 182 -1.81 -11.87 -13.72
CA PHE A 182 -0.83 -10.85 -14.10
C PHE A 182 0.32 -11.45 -14.91
N LEU A 183 0.85 -12.61 -14.52
CA LEU A 183 1.92 -13.29 -15.24
C LEU A 183 1.50 -13.65 -16.66
N TYR A 184 0.36 -14.32 -16.83
CA TYR A 184 -0.13 -14.69 -18.17
C TYR A 184 -0.41 -13.46 -19.04
N GLY A 185 -1.02 -12.41 -18.48
CA GLY A 185 -1.28 -11.18 -19.22
C GLY A 185 -0.01 -10.38 -19.52
N PHE A 186 0.89 -10.25 -18.53
CA PHE A 186 2.10 -9.44 -18.68
C PHE A 186 3.20 -10.13 -19.52
N LEU A 187 3.41 -11.43 -19.31
CA LEU A 187 4.46 -12.16 -20.01
C LEU A 187 4.13 -12.40 -21.50
N GLU A 188 2.87 -12.63 -21.83
CA GLU A 188 2.45 -12.91 -23.19
C GLU A 188 2.08 -11.65 -23.99
N ALA A 189 1.76 -10.54 -23.31
CA ALA A 189 1.51 -9.28 -23.99
C ALA A 189 2.80 -8.74 -24.59
N THR A 190 2.89 -8.74 -25.92
CA THR A 190 3.99 -8.08 -26.62
C THR A 190 3.97 -6.57 -26.36
N PRO A 191 5.15 -5.91 -26.23
CA PRO A 191 5.22 -4.46 -26.15
C PRO A 191 4.58 -3.86 -27.41
N ARG A 192 3.58 -3.00 -27.22
CA ARG A 192 2.75 -2.41 -28.28
C ARG A 192 1.91 -3.43 -29.07
N SER A 193 0.82 -3.85 -28.52
CA SER A 193 -0.34 -4.20 -29.32
C SER A 193 -0.97 -2.91 -29.84
N THR A 194 -0.47 -2.40 -30.96
CA THR A 194 -1.09 -1.34 -31.75
C THR A 194 -2.50 -1.75 -32.19
N ASP A 195 -2.83 -3.02 -32.05
CA ASP A 195 -4.09 -3.63 -32.46
C ASP A 195 -5.27 -3.28 -31.56
N LEU A 196 -5.03 -2.92 -30.28
CA LEU A 196 -6.10 -2.39 -29.41
C LEU A 196 -6.47 -0.94 -29.75
N GLN A 197 -5.56 -0.18 -30.41
CA GLN A 197 -5.90 1.16 -30.93
C GLN A 197 -6.66 1.07 -32.26
N ALA A 198 -6.56 -0.05 -32.97
CA ALA A 198 -7.31 -0.33 -34.20
C ALA A 198 -8.66 -1.00 -33.96
N ALA A 199 -8.89 -1.58 -32.78
CA ALA A 199 -10.19 -2.06 -32.33
C ALA A 199 -11.07 -0.89 -31.91
N ASP A 200 -11.35 -0.07 -32.91
CA ASP A 200 -12.58 0.67 -33.15
C ASP A 200 -13.39 1.12 -31.91
N ILE A 201 -13.07 2.32 -31.42
CA ILE A 201 -14.08 3.19 -30.84
C ILE A 201 -14.96 3.72 -31.99
N ARG A 202 -15.46 2.84 -32.86
CA ARG A 202 -16.56 3.07 -33.76
C ARG A 202 -17.76 2.32 -33.23
N ARG A 203 -18.55 3.03 -32.42
CA ARG A 203 -19.98 2.74 -32.31
C ARG A 203 -20.76 4.02 -32.21
N PRO A 204 -21.92 3.98 -32.87
CA PRO A 204 -22.76 5.13 -33.19
C PRO A 204 -23.36 5.78 -31.98
#